data_60ce4b5ae30724e3a57fb9ed63df5361
#
_entry.id   60ce4b5ae30724e3a57fb9ed63df5361
#
_cell.length_a   1.000
_cell.length_b   1.000
_cell.length_c   1.000
_cell.angle_alpha   90.00
_cell.angle_beta   90.00
_cell.angle_gamma   90.00
#
_symmetry.space_group_name_H-M   'P 1'
#
loop_
_entity.id
_entity.type
_entity.pdbx_description
1 polymer ?
#
loop_
_entity_poly.entity_id
_entity_poly.type
_entity_poly.pdbx_seq_one_letter_code
_entity_poly.pdbx_strand_id
1 'polypeptide(L)'
;MKRRTKTERRPRPKLPRIPEEMRQWSDLLLREILGWQNVSSRPMFGMTAVYRGNAIFGVLPRTRAMDTPYSVSFKILLRNTSLKKRLEADLRILPSTRDAKWISFELQSGEDLPDAIRWFARAYRLTAKAGETG
;
A
#
# COMPACT_ATOMS: atom_id res chain seq x y z
N MET A 1 -17.24 1.26 36.29
CA MET A 1 -16.80 1.30 35.88
C MET A 1 -16.56 1.31 35.40
N LYS A 2 -16.49 1.12 35.27
CA LYS A 2 -16.20 1.00 34.69
C LYS A 2 -16.11 1.31 33.89
N ARG A 3 -16.04 1.47 33.67
CA ARG A 3 -15.79 1.77 32.89
C ARG A 3 -15.79 1.73 32.00
N ARG A 4 -15.91 1.66 31.65
CA ARG A 4 -15.76 1.71 30.79
C ARG A 4 -15.47 1.96 30.07
N THR A 5 -15.53 2.10 29.98
CA THR A 5 -15.13 2.25 29.22
C THR A 5 -14.26 2.44 28.87
N LYS A 6 -13.33 2.74 29.35
CA LYS A 6 -12.42 2.63 28.88
C LYS A 6 -12.02 1.59 28.41
N THR A 7 -11.96 1.07 28.88
CA THR A 7 -11.80 -0.09 28.39
C THR A 7 -12.81 -0.42 27.62
N GLU A 8 -13.72 0.01 27.87
CA GLU A 8 -14.58 -0.15 27.12
C GLU A 8 -14.31 0.38 25.96
N ARG A 9 -13.60 1.30 25.90
CA ARG A 9 -13.09 1.62 24.69
C ARG A 9 -12.31 0.50 24.18
N ARG A 10 -12.63 -0.08 23.06
CA ARG A 10 -11.89 -1.07 22.46
C ARG A 10 -10.60 -0.53 22.02
N PRO A 11 -9.46 -1.20 22.26
CA PRO A 11 -8.20 -0.75 21.70
C PRO A 11 -8.29 -0.79 20.19
N ARG A 12 -7.63 0.14 19.54
CA ARG A 12 -7.52 0.08 18.12
C ARG A 12 -6.80 -1.17 17.72
N PRO A 13 -7.25 -1.85 16.64
CA PRO A 13 -6.50 -2.99 16.13
C PRO A 13 -5.09 -2.52 15.82
N LYS A 14 -4.11 -3.24 16.31
CA LYS A 14 -2.74 -2.93 15.97
C LYS A 14 -2.46 -3.36 14.55
N LEU A 15 -1.70 -2.54 13.83
CA LEU A 15 -1.24 -2.94 12.52
C LEU A 15 -0.31 -4.14 12.67
N PRO A 16 -0.39 -5.12 11.78
CA PRO A 16 0.44 -6.32 11.91
C PRO A 16 1.93 -6.01 11.76
N ARG A 17 2.74 -6.69 12.57
CA ARG A 17 4.18 -6.62 12.45
C ARG A 17 4.62 -7.41 11.25
N ILE A 18 5.72 -7.00 10.62
CA ILE A 18 6.23 -7.70 9.47
C ILE A 18 7.50 -8.48 9.84
N PRO A 19 7.72 -9.64 9.21
CA PRO A 19 8.96 -10.38 9.41
C PRO A 19 10.11 -9.72 8.66
N GLU A 20 11.32 -10.10 9.02
CA GLU A 20 12.53 -9.53 8.43
C GLU A 20 12.57 -9.73 6.92
N GLU A 21 12.12 -10.86 6.43
CA GLU A 21 12.09 -11.11 4.99
C GLU A 21 11.24 -10.08 4.27
N MET A 22 10.07 -9.78 4.81
CA MET A 22 9.20 -8.78 4.20
C MET A 22 9.83 -7.40 4.25
N ARG A 23 10.56 -7.11 5.33
CA ARG A 23 11.24 -5.83 5.42
C ARG A 23 12.28 -5.68 4.32
N GLN A 24 13.01 -6.74 4.01
CA GLN A 24 13.98 -6.71 2.93
C GLN A 24 13.30 -6.50 1.58
N TRP A 25 12.18 -7.18 1.35
CA TRP A 25 11.41 -6.98 0.12
C TRP A 25 10.89 -5.55 0.02
N SER A 26 10.38 -5.03 1.13
CA SER A 26 9.87 -3.66 1.16
C SER A 26 10.97 -2.65 0.86
N ASP A 27 12.18 -2.88 1.39
CA ASP A 27 13.32 -2.00 1.12
C ASP A 27 13.69 -2.01 -0.36
N LEU A 28 13.63 -3.17 -1.02
CA LEU A 28 13.90 -3.26 -2.44
C LEU A 28 12.86 -2.49 -3.26
N LEU A 29 11.59 -2.64 -2.89
CA LEU A 29 10.51 -1.90 -3.57
C LEU A 29 10.70 -0.40 -3.39
N LEU A 30 11.00 0.03 -2.17
CA LEU A 30 11.16 1.45 -1.88
C LEU A 30 12.31 2.04 -2.67
N ARG A 31 13.42 1.31 -2.77
CA ARG A 31 14.59 1.78 -3.52
C ARG A 31 14.24 2.02 -4.98
N GLU A 32 13.49 1.11 -5.57
CA GLU A 32 13.05 1.26 -6.95
C GLU A 32 12.12 2.47 -7.10
N ILE A 33 11.13 2.57 -6.23
CA ILE A 33 10.11 3.61 -6.31
C ILE A 33 10.71 5.00 -6.09
N LEU A 34 11.69 5.12 -5.19
CA LEU A 34 12.32 6.41 -4.93
C LEU A 34 13.14 6.91 -6.12
N GLY A 35 13.46 6.04 -7.05
CA GLY A 35 14.14 6.46 -8.28
C GLY A 35 13.21 7.07 -9.32
N TRP A 36 11.89 7.00 -9.11
CA TRP A 36 10.94 7.56 -10.07
C TRP A 36 10.87 9.08 -9.91
N GLN A 37 10.51 9.75 -11.00
CA GLN A 37 10.48 11.21 -11.03
C GLN A 37 9.50 11.79 -10.03
N ASN A 38 9.96 12.76 -9.26
CA ASN A 38 9.12 13.54 -8.34
C ASN A 38 8.57 12.71 -7.16
N VAL A 39 9.26 11.61 -6.82
CA VAL A 39 8.83 10.75 -5.71
C VAL A 39 9.63 11.08 -4.45
N SER A 40 8.92 11.15 -3.34
CA SER A 40 9.52 11.29 -2.02
C SER A 40 8.82 10.35 -1.05
N SER A 41 9.38 10.19 0.13
CA SER A 41 8.82 9.30 1.14
C SER A 41 8.79 9.96 2.49
N ARG A 42 7.88 9.49 3.35
CA ARG A 42 7.76 9.95 4.74
C ARG A 42 7.38 8.79 5.63
N PRO A 43 7.87 8.79 6.89
CA PRO A 43 7.42 7.79 7.85
C PRO A 43 5.94 7.94 8.15
N MET A 44 5.24 6.82 8.37
CA MET A 44 3.83 6.83 8.70
C MET A 44 3.47 5.57 9.47
N PHE A 45 3.33 5.69 10.80
CA PHE A 45 2.82 4.61 11.66
C PHE A 45 3.53 3.26 11.47
N GLY A 46 4.86 3.27 11.43
CA GLY A 46 5.62 2.03 11.23
C GLY A 46 5.71 1.61 9.77
N MET A 47 5.28 2.47 8.87
CA MET A 47 5.33 2.25 7.43
C MET A 47 6.03 3.42 6.76
N THR A 48 6.25 3.30 5.47
CA THR A 48 6.82 4.38 4.66
C THR A 48 5.79 4.75 3.60
N ALA A 49 5.32 5.99 3.66
CA ALA A 49 4.39 6.52 2.66
C ALA A 49 5.20 7.09 1.50
N VAL A 50 4.76 6.82 0.27
CA VAL A 50 5.42 7.35 -0.93
C VAL A 50 4.48 8.30 -1.64
N TYR A 51 5.05 9.42 -2.08
CA TYR A 51 4.31 10.53 -2.68
C TYR A 51 4.86 10.85 -4.05
N ARG A 52 3.98 11.25 -4.94
CA ARG A 52 4.37 11.90 -6.17
C ARG A 52 4.00 13.37 -6.03
N GLY A 53 5.01 14.25 -5.91
CA GLY A 53 4.74 15.62 -5.50
C GLY A 53 4.11 15.61 -4.11
N ASN A 54 2.93 16.20 -3.98
CA ASN A 54 2.23 16.25 -2.69
C ASN A 54 1.17 15.15 -2.55
N ALA A 55 1.05 14.27 -3.51
CA ALA A 55 -0.03 13.26 -3.52
C ALA A 55 0.52 11.89 -3.15
N ILE A 56 -0.03 11.31 -2.10
CA ILE A 56 0.33 9.97 -1.68
C ILE A 56 -0.20 8.96 -2.69
N PHE A 57 0.60 7.99 -3.07
CA PHE A 57 0.14 6.93 -3.96
C PHE A 57 0.44 5.53 -3.47
N GLY A 58 1.18 5.39 -2.39
CA GLY A 58 1.49 4.07 -1.87
C GLY A 58 2.02 4.10 -0.46
N VAL A 59 2.00 2.93 0.17
CA VAL A 59 2.52 2.73 1.51
C VAL A 59 3.24 1.39 1.53
N LEU A 60 4.47 1.40 2.02
CA LEU A 60 5.29 0.20 2.13
C LEU A 60 5.53 -0.09 3.61
N PRO A 61 5.47 -1.36 4.02
CA PRO A 61 5.74 -1.67 5.43
C PRO A 61 7.21 -1.45 5.78
N ARG A 62 7.44 -1.11 7.03
CA ARG A 62 8.78 -0.97 7.57
C ARG A 62 8.92 -1.84 8.82
N THR A 63 8.08 -1.62 9.81
CA THR A 63 7.92 -2.51 10.96
C THR A 63 6.51 -3.05 11.04
N ARG A 64 5.57 -2.34 10.38
CA ARG A 64 4.16 -2.70 10.35
C ARG A 64 3.66 -2.65 8.92
N ALA A 65 2.61 -3.38 8.63
CA ALA A 65 1.92 -3.34 7.35
C ALA A 65 0.48 -2.88 7.56
N MET A 66 -0.19 -2.48 6.47
CA MET A 66 -1.54 -1.93 6.58
C MET A 66 -2.58 -3.02 6.83
N ASP A 67 -2.46 -4.16 6.18
CA ASP A 67 -3.47 -5.21 6.26
C ASP A 67 -2.93 -6.54 6.76
N THR A 68 -1.95 -7.12 6.08
CA THR A 68 -1.36 -8.40 6.48
C THR A 68 0.16 -8.22 6.55
N PRO A 69 0.87 -9.14 7.24
CA PRO A 69 2.32 -8.97 7.39
C PRO A 69 3.11 -8.94 6.09
N TYR A 70 2.56 -9.45 5.00
CA TYR A 70 3.25 -9.45 3.71
C TYR A 70 2.57 -8.57 2.69
N SER A 71 1.75 -7.61 3.12
CA SER A 71 1.03 -6.75 2.18
C SER A 71 1.73 -5.42 1.98
N VAL A 72 1.63 -4.91 0.74
CA VAL A 72 1.97 -3.54 0.38
C VAL A 72 0.69 -2.90 -0.11
N SER A 73 0.59 -1.58 -0.01
CA SER A 73 -0.68 -0.91 -0.32
C SER A 73 -0.44 0.25 -1.27
N PHE A 74 -1.39 0.44 -2.19
CA PHE A 74 -1.31 1.54 -3.15
C PHE A 74 -2.70 2.13 -3.34
N LYS A 75 -2.72 3.39 -3.78
CA LYS A 75 -3.96 4.14 -3.86
C LYS A 75 -4.38 4.29 -5.31
N ILE A 76 -5.59 3.87 -5.62
CA ILE A 76 -6.16 4.03 -6.95
C ILE A 76 -7.52 4.69 -6.81
N LEU A 77 -7.64 5.90 -7.34
CA LEU A 77 -8.88 6.67 -7.27
C LEU A 77 -9.75 6.46 -8.49
N LEU A 78 -9.13 6.41 -9.66
CA LEU A 78 -9.87 6.33 -10.92
C LEU A 78 -9.67 4.96 -11.54
N ARG A 79 -10.77 4.31 -11.90
CA ARG A 79 -10.72 2.96 -12.45
C ARG A 79 -11.59 2.87 -13.68
N ASN A 80 -11.00 2.34 -14.76
CA ASN A 80 -11.79 1.95 -15.91
C ASN A 80 -12.08 0.46 -15.83
N THR A 81 -12.85 -0.04 -16.79
CA THR A 81 -13.23 -1.45 -16.81
C THR A 81 -12.04 -2.38 -16.89
N SER A 82 -11.04 -2.01 -17.67
CA SER A 82 -9.84 -2.82 -17.81
C SER A 82 -9.09 -2.96 -16.49
N LEU A 83 -8.95 -1.86 -15.75
CA LEU A 83 -8.26 -1.88 -14.46
C LEU A 83 -9.04 -2.71 -13.43
N LYS A 84 -10.36 -2.58 -13.42
CA LYS A 84 -11.19 -3.38 -12.53
C LYS A 84 -10.99 -4.86 -12.78
N LYS A 85 -10.93 -5.27 -14.06
CA LYS A 85 -10.71 -6.67 -14.42
C LYS A 85 -9.35 -7.16 -13.96
N ARG A 86 -8.33 -6.32 -14.09
CA ARG A 86 -6.98 -6.68 -13.63
C ARG A 86 -6.94 -6.88 -12.12
N LEU A 87 -7.64 -6.02 -11.38
CA LEU A 87 -7.71 -6.16 -9.92
C LEU A 87 -8.42 -7.45 -9.53
N GLU A 88 -9.50 -7.79 -10.23
CA GLU A 88 -10.24 -9.03 -9.96
C GLU A 88 -9.44 -10.27 -10.30
N ALA A 89 -8.61 -10.18 -11.31
CA ALA A 89 -7.86 -11.33 -11.80
C ALA A 89 -6.61 -11.63 -10.98
N ASP A 90 -6.10 -10.68 -10.22
CA ASP A 90 -4.89 -10.88 -9.44
C ASP A 90 -5.24 -11.39 -8.06
N LEU A 91 -4.97 -12.67 -7.81
CA LEU A 91 -5.33 -13.32 -6.57
C LEU A 91 -4.51 -12.84 -5.37
N ARG A 92 -3.45 -12.09 -5.61
CA ARG A 92 -2.63 -11.51 -4.54
C ARG A 92 -3.24 -10.21 -4.02
N ILE A 93 -4.20 -9.64 -4.75
CA ILE A 93 -4.97 -8.50 -4.24
C ILE A 93 -5.90 -9.01 -3.15
N LEU A 94 -5.87 -8.40 -1.98
CA LEU A 94 -6.74 -8.80 -0.88
C LEU A 94 -8.18 -8.44 -1.24
N PRO A 95 -9.10 -9.42 -1.25
CA PRO A 95 -10.46 -9.18 -1.76
C PRO A 95 -11.20 -8.04 -1.05
N SER A 96 -10.98 -7.89 0.25
CA SER A 96 -11.65 -6.83 1.01
C SER A 96 -11.22 -5.43 0.59
N THR A 97 -10.09 -5.30 -0.11
CA THR A 97 -9.58 -4.00 -0.55
C THR A 97 -9.82 -3.74 -2.02
N ARG A 98 -10.32 -4.73 -2.76
CA ARG A 98 -10.38 -4.66 -4.22
C ARG A 98 -11.14 -3.45 -4.76
N ASP A 99 -12.21 -3.07 -4.08
CA ASP A 99 -13.03 -1.94 -4.50
C ASP A 99 -12.77 -0.69 -3.69
N ALA A 100 -11.79 -0.71 -2.79
CA ALA A 100 -11.47 0.42 -1.94
C ALA A 100 -10.49 1.35 -2.64
N LYS A 101 -10.36 2.55 -2.10
CA LYS A 101 -9.37 3.51 -2.54
C LYS A 101 -7.95 2.98 -2.33
N TRP A 102 -7.74 2.38 -1.18
CA TRP A 102 -6.46 1.76 -0.82
C TRP A 102 -6.56 0.27 -1.05
N ILE A 103 -5.71 -0.23 -1.91
CA ILE A 103 -5.71 -1.63 -2.33
C ILE A 103 -4.45 -2.28 -1.79
N SER A 104 -4.58 -3.48 -1.25
CA SER A 104 -3.45 -4.22 -0.72
C SER A 104 -3.14 -5.43 -1.56
N PHE A 105 -1.85 -5.62 -1.82
CA PHE A 105 -1.29 -6.71 -2.61
C PHE A 105 -0.40 -7.52 -1.68
N GLU A 106 -0.65 -8.81 -1.58
CA GLU A 106 0.10 -9.67 -0.68
C GLU A 106 1.19 -10.42 -1.43
N LEU A 107 2.44 -10.23 -0.99
CA LEU A 107 3.59 -10.92 -1.57
C LEU A 107 3.67 -12.33 -1.02
N GLN A 108 3.80 -13.32 -1.88
CA GLN A 108 3.94 -14.70 -1.48
C GLN A 108 5.38 -15.17 -1.59
N SER A 109 6.16 -14.51 -2.43
CA SER A 109 7.58 -14.79 -2.58
C SER A 109 8.25 -13.58 -3.20
N GLY A 110 9.59 -13.63 -3.26
CA GLY A 110 10.35 -12.57 -3.93
C GLY A 110 10.05 -12.46 -5.40
N GLU A 111 9.49 -13.51 -5.99
CA GLU A 111 9.12 -13.46 -7.41
C GLU A 111 7.95 -12.55 -7.68
N ASP A 112 7.21 -12.16 -6.65
CA ASP A 112 6.09 -11.22 -6.79
C ASP A 112 6.53 -9.77 -6.83
N LEU A 113 7.79 -9.47 -6.53
CA LEU A 113 8.28 -8.09 -6.48
C LEU A 113 8.07 -7.32 -7.78
N PRO A 114 8.38 -7.89 -8.97
CA PRO A 114 8.15 -7.15 -10.21
C PRO A 114 6.68 -6.77 -10.42
N ASP A 115 5.76 -7.64 -10.04
CA ASP A 115 4.34 -7.34 -10.19
C ASP A 115 3.89 -6.28 -9.19
N ALA A 116 4.43 -6.33 -7.97
CA ALA A 116 4.15 -5.28 -6.99
C ALA A 116 4.60 -3.91 -7.53
N ILE A 117 5.78 -3.86 -8.14
CA ILE A 117 6.29 -2.63 -8.74
C ILE A 117 5.33 -2.14 -9.85
N ARG A 118 4.80 -3.05 -10.66
CA ARG A 118 3.86 -2.66 -11.71
C ARG A 118 2.59 -2.04 -11.13
N TRP A 119 2.11 -2.58 -10.01
CA TRP A 119 0.93 -2.01 -9.35
C TRP A 119 1.22 -0.61 -8.81
N PHE A 120 2.38 -0.43 -8.15
CA PHE A 120 2.78 0.90 -7.68
C PHE A 120 2.96 1.87 -8.85
N ALA A 121 3.48 1.38 -9.97
CA ALA A 121 3.66 2.23 -11.16
C ALA A 121 2.32 2.70 -11.71
N ARG A 122 1.30 1.83 -11.69
CA ARG A 122 -0.06 2.24 -12.09
C ARG A 122 -0.60 3.33 -11.17
N ALA A 123 -0.45 3.13 -9.87
CA ALA A 123 -0.91 4.12 -8.90
C ALA A 123 -0.19 5.45 -9.09
N TYR A 124 1.11 5.38 -9.33
CA TYR A 124 1.94 6.55 -9.59
C TYR A 124 1.45 7.32 -10.82
N ARG A 125 1.17 6.62 -11.92
CA ARG A 125 0.71 7.27 -13.16
C ARG A 125 -0.68 7.88 -13.00
N LEU A 126 -1.56 7.17 -12.32
CA LEU A 126 -2.93 7.66 -12.10
C LEU A 126 -2.95 8.85 -11.15
N THR A 127 -2.03 8.91 -10.21
CA THR A 127 -1.90 10.04 -9.31
C THR A 127 -1.52 11.30 -10.08
N ALA A 128 -0.62 11.18 -11.06
CA ALA A 128 -0.26 12.31 -11.90
C ALA A 128 -1.46 12.82 -12.69
N LYS A 129 -2.23 11.90 -13.27
CA LYS A 129 -3.42 12.29 -14.03
C LYS A 129 -4.42 13.02 -13.15
N ALA A 130 -4.69 12.50 -11.98
CA ALA A 130 -5.62 13.13 -11.05
C ALA A 130 -5.10 14.50 -10.64
N GLY A 131 -3.80 14.65 -10.44
CA GLY A 131 -3.20 15.92 -10.07
C GLY A 131 -3.28 16.95 -11.20
N GLU A 132 -3.18 16.47 -12.44
CA GLU A 132 -3.25 17.37 -13.60
C GLU A 132 -4.65 17.92 -13.81
N THR A 133 -5.65 17.15 -13.48
CA THR A 133 -7.03 17.61 -13.65
C THR A 133 -7.55 18.38 -12.47
N GLY A 134 -6.87 18.27 -11.35
CA GLY A 134 -7.26 18.98 -10.14
C GLY A 134 -6.64 20.35 -10.03
#